data_112d2eb30a4c68b9d5eb096e964ab2b1
#
_entry.id   112d2eb30a4c68b9d5eb096e964ab2b1
#
_cell.length_a   1.000
_cell.length_b   1.000
_cell.length_c   1.000
_cell.angle_alpha   90.00
_cell.angle_beta   90.00
_cell.angle_gamma   90.00
#
_symmetry.space_group_name_H-M   'P 1'
#
loop_
_entity.id
_entity.type
_entity.pdbx_description
1 polymer ?
#
loop_
_entity_poly.entity_id
_entity_poly.type
_entity_poly.pdbx_seq_one_letter_code
_entity_poly.pdbx_strand_id
1 'polypeptide(L)'
;MPDKKILSEVLGFKFNFFQSGSEVTPKSLYTLTAVMLQHDIIGVDDIYPWLVPDDVSIKKDWEKKIKDAKEYVRRLNVVSLQEAGKEIIEEKEDEQAKYEANQKFGLCEALLKIGNWSSASYLIEKLPKFCMMEQPPIAIAQCKLLHSLIEPLYKNHTTLGPKLIRKTVPPPESPLAPKPVETFLDLRTDVIPMFLTLGPSLHFDPVLLCKLLRVLKAALAAAGVKEHQPPTASDSLYYDTISLLDVVVLPTLSYLEANCCVSEEIWNIVKMYPYQIRYALYSRWKNETFLNHAKLIRIRGEAQKKSKTIMKRVSKETVKQVGRLIGKLTHYCPGYFFDYVLGLIQTYDNLIGPVVDSLKFLSSMSYDVLGQCLIESLASADRTRLKHDHMSISLWLQSLATFCGAIFKNTQLN
;
A
#
# COMPACT_ATOMS: atom_id res chain seq x y z
N MET A 1 24.48 -6.71 39.60
CA MET A 1 23.31 -6.16 38.89
C MET A 1 22.11 -6.99 39.34
N PRO A 2 20.93 -6.41 39.52
CA PRO A 2 19.71 -7.19 39.76
C PRO A 2 19.51 -8.19 38.64
N ASP A 3 18.97 -9.36 38.98
CA ASP A 3 18.69 -10.41 37.98
C ASP A 3 17.69 -9.89 36.98
N LYS A 4 18.02 -9.95 35.66
CA LYS A 4 17.16 -9.50 34.55
C LYS A 4 15.76 -10.10 34.66
N LYS A 5 15.66 -11.37 35.09
CA LYS A 5 14.38 -12.07 35.24
C LYS A 5 13.49 -11.45 36.32
N ILE A 6 14.07 -11.14 37.49
CA ILE A 6 13.32 -10.53 38.59
C ILE A 6 12.73 -9.18 38.18
N LEU A 7 13.50 -8.35 37.47
CA LEU A 7 13.02 -7.07 36.96
C LEU A 7 11.90 -7.24 35.93
N SER A 8 12.03 -8.21 35.02
CA SER A 8 11.00 -8.53 34.03
C SER A 8 9.71 -9.02 34.68
N GLU A 9 9.82 -9.84 35.76
CA GLU A 9 8.66 -10.27 36.53
C GLU A 9 7.97 -9.10 37.24
N VAL A 10 8.73 -8.20 37.88
CA VAL A 10 8.14 -6.99 38.51
C VAL A 10 7.42 -6.11 37.50
N LEU A 11 7.97 -5.92 36.29
CA LEU A 11 7.30 -5.20 35.22
C LEU A 11 6.09 -5.97 34.72
N GLY A 12 6.18 -7.29 34.59
CA GLY A 12 5.07 -8.16 34.20
C GLY A 12 3.88 -8.04 35.15
N PHE A 13 4.12 -8.02 36.45
CA PHE A 13 3.08 -7.77 37.45
C PHE A 13 2.41 -6.39 37.25
N LYS A 14 3.17 -5.35 36.92
CA LYS A 14 2.60 -4.04 36.67
C LYS A 14 1.72 -4.05 35.41
N PHE A 15 2.13 -4.70 34.33
CA PHE A 15 1.30 -4.85 33.12
C PHE A 15 0.02 -5.64 33.42
N ASN A 16 0.10 -6.73 34.18
CA ASN A 16 -1.06 -7.51 34.58
C ASN A 16 -2.01 -6.73 35.51
N PHE A 17 -1.50 -5.86 36.36
CA PHE A 17 -2.33 -5.01 37.22
C PHE A 17 -3.25 -4.12 36.40
N PHE A 18 -2.74 -3.46 35.37
CA PHE A 18 -3.56 -2.61 34.48
C PHE A 18 -4.54 -3.43 33.65
N GLN A 19 -4.23 -4.68 33.31
CA GLN A 19 -5.15 -5.57 32.63
C GLN A 19 -6.36 -5.94 33.50
N SER A 20 -6.12 -6.25 34.79
CA SER A 20 -7.18 -6.69 35.71
C SER A 20 -8.04 -5.53 36.24
N GLY A 21 -7.50 -4.30 36.24
CA GLY A 21 -8.10 -3.12 36.84
C GLY A 21 -9.04 -2.30 35.95
N SER A 22 -9.34 -2.72 34.72
CA SER A 22 -10.10 -1.92 33.74
C SER A 22 -9.46 -0.57 33.39
N GLU A 23 -8.25 -0.30 33.79
CA GLU A 23 -7.51 0.91 33.51
C GLU A 23 -6.59 0.72 32.29
N VAL A 24 -6.50 1.73 31.45
CA VAL A 24 -5.59 1.74 30.32
C VAL A 24 -4.14 1.78 30.81
N THR A 25 -3.29 0.90 30.28
CA THR A 25 -1.86 0.89 30.63
C THR A 25 -1.22 2.25 30.34
N PRO A 26 -0.59 2.92 31.31
CA PRO A 26 -0.04 4.26 31.11
C PRO A 26 1.15 4.26 30.16
N LYS A 27 1.22 5.26 29.29
CA LYS A 27 2.30 5.43 28.31
C LYS A 27 3.70 5.51 28.95
N SER A 28 3.77 6.00 30.18
CA SER A 28 5.00 6.06 30.98
C SER A 28 5.57 4.68 31.27
N LEU A 29 4.74 3.65 31.50
CA LEU A 29 5.18 2.28 31.71
C LEU A 29 5.81 1.69 30.46
N TYR A 30 5.20 1.92 29.29
CA TYR A 30 5.80 1.50 28.01
C TYR A 30 7.12 2.20 27.73
N THR A 31 7.21 3.51 27.99
CA THR A 31 8.45 4.27 27.80
C THR A 31 9.55 3.78 28.75
N LEU A 32 9.23 3.53 30.01
CA LEU A 32 10.17 2.96 30.98
C LEU A 32 10.69 1.60 30.51
N THR A 33 9.78 0.71 30.11
CA THR A 33 10.13 -0.63 29.60
C THR A 33 11.01 -0.53 28.35
N ALA A 34 10.68 0.37 27.42
CA ALA A 34 11.46 0.58 26.21
C ALA A 34 12.89 1.08 26.52
N VAL A 35 13.05 2.00 27.48
CA VAL A 35 14.37 2.48 27.93
C VAL A 35 15.17 1.35 28.61
N MET A 36 14.51 0.52 29.43
CA MET A 36 15.19 -0.63 30.06
C MET A 36 15.66 -1.66 29.02
N LEU A 37 14.88 -1.90 27.97
CA LEU A 37 15.27 -2.73 26.83
C LEU A 37 16.45 -2.11 26.06
N GLN A 38 16.45 -0.79 25.87
CA GLN A 38 17.52 -0.07 25.20
C GLN A 38 18.87 -0.22 25.90
N HIS A 39 18.88 -0.25 27.23
CA HIS A 39 20.08 -0.38 28.03
C HIS A 39 20.41 -1.83 28.43
N ASP A 40 19.75 -2.80 27.81
CA ASP A 40 19.93 -4.23 28.10
C ASP A 40 19.77 -4.60 29.61
N ILE A 41 18.93 -3.84 30.31
CA ILE A 41 18.57 -4.09 31.72
C ILE A 41 17.59 -5.27 31.80
N ILE A 42 16.71 -5.43 30.79
CA ILE A 42 15.78 -6.55 30.63
C ILE A 42 15.88 -7.09 29.20
N GLY A 43 15.46 -8.36 29.01
CA GLY A 43 15.36 -8.98 27.71
C GLY A 43 13.94 -8.83 27.11
N VAL A 44 13.84 -8.74 25.77
CA VAL A 44 12.54 -8.73 25.11
C VAL A 44 11.78 -10.03 25.37
N ASP A 45 12.47 -11.17 25.32
CA ASP A 45 11.88 -12.49 25.56
C ASP A 45 11.41 -12.69 27.01
N ASP A 46 12.01 -11.99 27.97
CA ASP A 46 11.61 -12.07 29.37
C ASP A 46 10.33 -11.30 29.67
N ILE A 47 10.09 -10.18 28.98
CA ILE A 47 8.89 -9.34 29.18
C ILE A 47 7.74 -9.74 28.24
N TYR A 48 8.01 -10.25 27.04
CA TYR A 48 7.01 -10.54 26.03
C TYR A 48 5.86 -11.46 26.49
N PRO A 49 6.11 -12.56 27.25
CA PRO A 49 5.04 -13.44 27.72
C PRO A 49 4.04 -12.79 28.69
N TRP A 50 4.44 -11.67 29.33
CA TRP A 50 3.59 -10.93 30.26
C TRP A 50 2.64 -9.95 29.57
N LEU A 51 2.89 -9.65 28.28
CA LEU A 51 2.11 -8.66 27.53
C LEU A 51 0.84 -9.27 26.95
N VAL A 52 -0.29 -8.60 27.18
CA VAL A 52 -1.61 -9.01 26.69
C VAL A 52 -2.04 -8.15 25.51
N PRO A 53 -2.89 -8.73 24.64
CA PRO A 53 -3.37 -10.11 24.56
C PRO A 53 -2.32 -11.10 24.04
N ASP A 54 -2.60 -12.39 24.13
CA ASP A 54 -1.76 -13.45 23.57
C ASP A 54 -1.74 -13.41 22.03
N ASP A 55 -0.70 -13.99 21.41
CA ASP A 55 -0.51 -13.95 19.95
C ASP A 55 -1.64 -14.64 19.20
N VAL A 56 -2.22 -15.69 19.80
CA VAL A 56 -3.33 -16.44 19.19
C VAL A 56 -4.59 -15.59 19.09
N SER A 57 -4.88 -14.80 20.12
CA SER A 57 -6.01 -13.87 20.11
C SER A 57 -5.81 -12.76 19.07
N ILE A 58 -4.62 -12.15 18.99
CA ILE A 58 -4.30 -11.13 18.00
C ILE A 58 -4.44 -11.70 16.58
N LYS A 59 -3.95 -12.92 16.35
CA LYS A 59 -4.07 -13.58 15.05
C LYS A 59 -5.52 -13.85 14.66
N LYS A 60 -6.35 -14.31 15.60
CA LYS A 60 -7.79 -14.52 15.38
C LYS A 60 -8.50 -13.22 15.04
N ASP A 61 -8.20 -12.14 15.74
CA ASP A 61 -8.78 -10.82 15.48
C ASP A 61 -8.36 -10.29 14.09
N TRP A 62 -7.11 -10.52 13.71
CA TRP A 62 -6.62 -10.19 12.36
C TRP A 62 -7.34 -10.97 11.26
N GLU A 63 -7.47 -12.27 11.42
CA GLU A 63 -8.20 -13.14 10.50
C GLU A 63 -9.69 -12.76 10.42
N LYS A 64 -10.31 -12.40 11.55
CA LYS A 64 -11.68 -11.90 11.62
C LYS A 64 -11.84 -10.61 10.81
N LYS A 65 -10.94 -9.62 10.98
CA LYS A 65 -10.97 -8.37 10.19
C LYS A 65 -10.95 -8.63 8.68
N ILE A 66 -10.11 -9.57 8.21
CA ILE A 66 -10.05 -9.94 6.79
C ILE A 66 -11.35 -10.61 6.34
N LYS A 67 -11.91 -11.50 7.15
CA LYS A 67 -13.18 -12.18 6.87
C LYS A 67 -14.33 -11.19 6.77
N ASP A 68 -14.42 -10.26 7.72
CA ASP A 68 -15.48 -9.24 7.76
C ASP A 68 -15.37 -8.30 6.55
N ALA A 69 -14.16 -7.94 6.12
CA ALA A 69 -13.94 -7.15 4.90
C ALA A 69 -14.40 -7.90 3.64
N LYS A 70 -14.15 -9.20 3.54
CA LYS A 70 -14.64 -10.04 2.42
C LYS A 70 -16.17 -10.14 2.43
N GLU A 71 -16.78 -10.30 3.59
CA GLU A 71 -18.23 -10.34 3.74
C GLU A 71 -18.87 -8.99 3.37
N TYR A 72 -18.27 -7.87 3.79
CA TYR A 72 -18.69 -6.53 3.38
C TYR A 72 -18.73 -6.38 1.85
N VAL A 73 -17.68 -6.80 1.15
CA VAL A 73 -17.62 -6.75 -0.32
C VAL A 73 -18.68 -7.65 -0.94
N ARG A 74 -18.94 -8.84 -0.36
CA ARG A 74 -20.00 -9.74 -0.81
C ARG A 74 -21.36 -9.05 -0.73
N ARG A 75 -21.68 -8.41 0.41
CA ARG A 75 -22.94 -7.65 0.60
C ARG A 75 -23.08 -6.49 -0.38
N LEU A 76 -21.99 -5.76 -0.67
CA LEU A 76 -22.01 -4.68 -1.66
C LEU A 76 -22.39 -5.15 -3.07
N ASN A 77 -22.07 -6.40 -3.42
CA ASN A 77 -22.34 -6.98 -4.74
C ASN A 77 -23.71 -7.68 -4.83
N VAL A 78 -24.33 -8.02 -3.70
CA VAL A 78 -25.70 -8.59 -3.66
C VAL A 78 -26.68 -7.44 -3.86
N VAL A 79 -27.23 -7.32 -5.08
CA VAL A 79 -28.35 -6.42 -5.37
C VAL A 79 -29.63 -7.12 -4.92
N SER A 80 -29.99 -7.01 -3.65
CA SER A 80 -31.32 -7.35 -3.18
C SER A 80 -32.25 -6.17 -3.49
N LEU A 81 -33.33 -6.41 -4.21
CA LEU A 81 -34.37 -5.41 -4.50
C LEU A 81 -35.04 -4.89 -3.19
N GLN A 82 -34.96 -5.65 -2.11
CA GLN A 82 -35.51 -5.30 -0.80
C GLN A 82 -34.56 -4.48 0.09
N GLU A 83 -33.26 -4.46 -0.21
CA GLU A 83 -32.24 -3.77 0.62
C GLU A 83 -31.64 -2.52 -0.04
N ALA A 84 -32.16 -2.09 -1.18
CA ALA A 84 -31.63 -0.92 -1.92
C ALA A 84 -31.70 0.42 -1.14
N GLY A 85 -32.33 0.45 0.04
CA GLY A 85 -32.43 1.62 0.92
C GLY A 85 -31.80 1.46 2.30
N LYS A 86 -31.29 0.29 2.66
CA LYS A 86 -30.58 0.12 3.93
C LYS A 86 -29.10 0.43 3.71
N GLU A 87 -28.63 1.55 4.25
CA GLU A 87 -27.20 1.76 4.47
C GLU A 87 -26.67 0.58 5.28
N ILE A 88 -25.56 -0.01 4.83
CA ILE A 88 -24.85 -1.02 5.62
C ILE A 88 -24.26 -0.26 6.81
N ILE A 89 -25.01 -0.20 7.91
CA ILE A 89 -24.52 0.34 9.17
C ILE A 89 -23.54 -0.71 9.70
N GLU A 90 -22.25 -0.44 9.53
CA GLU A 90 -21.23 -1.18 10.26
C GLU A 90 -21.23 -0.67 11.70
N GLU A 91 -21.33 -1.56 12.66
CA GLU A 91 -20.95 -1.25 14.03
C GLU A 91 -19.48 -0.84 13.99
N LYS A 92 -19.21 0.44 14.19
CA LYS A 92 -17.84 0.94 14.36
C LYS A 92 -17.36 0.37 15.69
N GLU A 93 -16.67 -0.75 15.63
CA GLU A 93 -15.89 -1.20 16.77
C GLU A 93 -14.93 -0.06 17.13
N ASP A 94 -14.80 0.22 18.42
CA ASP A 94 -13.88 1.26 18.88
C ASP A 94 -12.45 0.77 18.69
N GLU A 95 -11.87 1.08 17.51
CA GLU A 95 -10.50 0.70 17.16
C GLU A 95 -9.48 1.31 18.14
N GLN A 96 -9.81 2.47 18.70
CA GLN A 96 -8.96 3.13 19.68
C GLN A 96 -8.92 2.33 21.00
N ALA A 97 -10.06 1.87 21.50
CA ALA A 97 -10.12 1.06 22.71
C ALA A 97 -9.38 -0.28 22.51
N LYS A 98 -9.51 -0.92 21.34
CA LYS A 98 -8.76 -2.13 21.02
C LYS A 98 -7.25 -1.91 20.96
N TYR A 99 -6.81 -0.77 20.41
CA TYR A 99 -5.41 -0.40 20.41
C TYR A 99 -4.86 -0.19 21.82
N GLU A 100 -5.59 0.56 22.66
CA GLU A 100 -5.20 0.88 24.03
C GLU A 100 -5.18 -0.36 24.94
N ALA A 101 -6.04 -1.33 24.68
CA ALA A 101 -6.04 -2.61 25.38
C ALA A 101 -4.88 -3.55 24.99
N ASN A 102 -4.17 -3.27 23.88
CA ASN A 102 -3.10 -4.12 23.39
C ASN A 102 -1.72 -3.62 23.86
N GLN A 103 -1.19 -4.26 24.89
CA GLN A 103 0.09 -3.88 25.48
C GLN A 103 1.29 -4.10 24.54
N LYS A 104 1.22 -5.09 23.64
CA LYS A 104 2.28 -5.32 22.64
C LYS A 104 2.37 -4.16 21.65
N PHE A 105 1.22 -3.59 21.27
CA PHE A 105 1.15 -2.41 20.40
C PHE A 105 1.72 -1.17 21.09
N GLY A 106 1.35 -0.94 22.35
CA GLY A 106 1.87 0.18 23.13
C GLY A 106 3.38 0.11 23.33
N LEU A 107 3.93 -1.08 23.59
CA LEU A 107 5.37 -1.27 23.73
C LEU A 107 6.10 -1.05 22.39
N CYS A 108 5.56 -1.57 21.29
CA CYS A 108 6.14 -1.37 19.96
C CYS A 108 6.17 0.12 19.57
N GLU A 109 5.10 0.86 19.85
CA GLU A 109 5.05 2.32 19.65
C GLU A 109 6.15 3.03 20.45
N ALA A 110 6.33 2.66 21.73
CA ALA A 110 7.35 3.26 22.60
C ALA A 110 8.77 2.98 22.10
N LEU A 111 9.05 1.74 21.68
CA LEU A 111 10.35 1.34 21.12
C LEU A 111 10.69 2.13 19.85
N LEU A 112 9.72 2.27 18.93
CA LEU A 112 9.92 3.06 17.71
C LEU A 112 10.13 4.54 17.99
N LYS A 113 9.46 5.10 19.01
CA LYS A 113 9.63 6.51 19.40
C LYS A 113 11.03 6.81 19.95
N ILE A 114 11.63 5.89 20.70
CA ILE A 114 13.02 6.05 21.17
C ILE A 114 14.06 5.64 20.11
N GLY A 115 13.63 5.06 18.99
CA GLY A 115 14.50 4.61 17.91
C GLY A 115 15.09 3.22 18.08
N ASN A 116 14.62 2.42 19.04
CA ASN A 116 15.07 1.03 19.21
C ASN A 116 14.41 0.12 18.17
N TRP A 117 14.92 0.16 16.94
CA TRP A 117 14.43 -0.64 15.83
C TRP A 117 14.65 -2.14 16.05
N SER A 118 15.77 -2.53 16.60
CA SER A 118 16.10 -3.94 16.81
C SER A 118 15.06 -4.67 17.66
N SER A 119 14.67 -4.09 18.81
CA SER A 119 13.62 -4.66 19.66
C SER A 119 12.23 -4.53 19.04
N ALA A 120 11.95 -3.44 18.32
CA ALA A 120 10.67 -3.25 17.67
C ALA A 120 10.45 -4.25 16.53
N SER A 121 11.45 -4.47 15.66
CA SER A 121 11.36 -5.46 14.56
C SER A 121 11.11 -6.87 15.08
N TYR A 122 11.77 -7.24 16.18
CA TYR A 122 11.55 -8.53 16.82
C TYR A 122 10.09 -8.73 17.29
N LEU A 123 9.47 -7.69 17.87
CA LEU A 123 8.06 -7.74 18.26
C LEU A 123 7.14 -7.85 17.03
N ILE A 124 7.45 -7.11 15.97
CA ILE A 124 6.67 -7.09 14.75
C ILE A 124 6.67 -8.45 14.05
N GLU A 125 7.81 -9.13 14.02
CA GLU A 125 7.97 -10.44 13.40
C GLU A 125 7.19 -11.56 14.08
N LYS A 126 6.91 -11.43 15.39
CA LYS A 126 6.09 -12.41 16.13
C LYS A 126 4.62 -12.40 15.77
N LEU A 127 4.12 -11.31 15.18
CA LEU A 127 2.71 -11.14 14.83
C LEU A 127 2.48 -11.25 13.32
N PRO A 128 1.21 -11.41 12.88
CA PRO A 128 0.91 -11.44 11.45
C PRO A 128 1.44 -10.21 10.73
N LYS A 129 1.95 -10.43 9.51
CA LYS A 129 2.53 -9.36 8.69
C LYS A 129 1.56 -8.18 8.57
N PHE A 130 2.07 -6.96 8.77
CA PHE A 130 1.35 -5.69 8.76
C PHE A 130 0.35 -5.46 9.90
N CYS A 131 0.08 -6.44 10.78
CA CYS A 131 -0.90 -6.31 11.86
C CYS A 131 -0.62 -5.10 12.77
N MET A 132 0.65 -4.94 13.21
CA MET A 132 1.07 -3.79 14.00
C MET A 132 1.05 -2.50 13.19
N MET A 133 1.47 -2.55 11.93
CA MET A 133 1.59 -1.36 11.07
C MET A 133 0.24 -0.79 10.63
N GLU A 134 -0.84 -1.55 10.68
CA GLU A 134 -2.20 -1.00 10.48
C GLU A 134 -2.62 -0.03 11.58
N GLN A 135 -1.94 -0.06 12.73
CA GLN A 135 -2.22 0.85 13.85
C GLN A 135 -1.55 2.22 13.58
N PRO A 136 -2.34 3.31 13.45
CA PRO A 136 -1.80 4.62 13.11
C PRO A 136 -0.67 5.12 14.01
N PRO A 137 -0.74 4.95 15.37
CA PRO A 137 0.33 5.44 16.24
C PRO A 137 1.68 4.76 15.98
N ILE A 138 1.67 3.45 15.71
CA ILE A 138 2.88 2.65 15.44
C ILE A 138 3.45 3.05 14.07
N ALA A 139 2.60 3.08 13.03
CA ALA A 139 3.03 3.45 11.69
C ALA A 139 3.62 4.88 11.65
N ILE A 140 2.97 5.84 12.31
CA ILE A 140 3.46 7.22 12.41
C ILE A 140 4.81 7.30 13.15
N ALA A 141 4.99 6.50 14.22
CA ALA A 141 6.26 6.43 14.92
C ALA A 141 7.38 5.90 14.01
N GLN A 142 7.09 4.83 13.24
CA GLN A 142 8.05 4.30 12.27
C GLN A 142 8.33 5.28 11.13
N CYS A 143 7.32 5.98 10.63
CA CYS A 143 7.51 7.03 9.61
C CYS A 143 8.44 8.14 10.11
N LYS A 144 8.31 8.58 11.38
CA LYS A 144 9.20 9.58 11.96
C LYS A 144 10.64 9.09 12.04
N LEU A 145 10.85 7.84 12.45
CA LEU A 145 12.18 7.23 12.46
C LEU A 145 12.76 7.17 11.05
N LEU A 146 12.01 6.69 10.06
CA LEU A 146 12.43 6.66 8.66
C LEU A 146 12.76 8.05 8.10
N HIS A 147 12.00 9.09 8.46
CA HIS A 147 12.33 10.46 8.08
C HIS A 147 13.73 10.86 8.53
N SER A 148 14.08 10.56 9.78
CA SER A 148 15.40 10.90 10.32
C SER A 148 16.52 10.14 9.61
N LEU A 149 16.27 8.88 9.25
CA LEU A 149 17.26 8.03 8.60
C LEU A 149 17.56 8.44 7.16
N ILE A 150 16.53 8.78 6.37
CA ILE A 150 16.71 9.11 4.95
C ILE A 150 17.04 10.60 4.72
N GLU A 151 16.95 11.45 5.73
CA GLU A 151 17.08 12.89 5.60
C GLU A 151 18.43 13.34 5.00
N PRO A 152 19.61 12.81 5.42
CA PRO A 152 20.88 13.20 4.85
C PRO A 152 20.94 12.89 3.34
N LEU A 153 20.55 11.68 2.95
CA LEU A 153 20.54 11.25 1.56
C LEU A 153 19.56 12.07 0.72
N TYR A 154 18.35 12.33 1.25
CA TYR A 154 17.35 13.15 0.59
C TYR A 154 17.86 14.58 0.32
N LYS A 155 18.53 15.20 1.29
CA LYS A 155 19.10 16.56 1.13
C LYS A 155 20.15 16.63 0.03
N ASN A 156 20.98 15.59 -0.08
CA ASN A 156 22.05 15.54 -1.05
C ASN A 156 21.54 15.38 -2.49
N HIS A 157 20.38 14.74 -2.66
CA HIS A 157 19.84 14.39 -3.97
C HIS A 157 18.53 15.09 -4.34
N THR A 158 18.04 16.01 -3.50
CA THR A 158 16.86 16.81 -3.85
C THR A 158 17.21 18.01 -4.72
N THR A 159 16.32 18.36 -5.62
CA THR A 159 16.41 19.61 -6.41
C THR A 159 16.01 20.85 -5.61
N LEU A 160 15.41 20.65 -4.42
CA LEU A 160 15.05 21.75 -3.54
C LEU A 160 16.29 22.32 -2.88
N GLY A 161 16.51 23.63 -3.03
CA GLY A 161 17.64 24.30 -2.38
C GLY A 161 17.56 24.19 -0.85
N PRO A 162 18.71 24.24 -0.14
CA PRO A 162 18.77 24.08 1.32
C PRO A 162 17.85 25.01 2.11
N LYS A 163 17.54 26.18 1.56
CA LYS A 163 16.65 27.18 2.18
C LYS A 163 15.18 26.78 2.21
N LEU A 164 14.76 25.84 1.37
CA LEU A 164 13.39 25.34 1.29
C LEU A 164 13.15 24.13 2.22
N ILE A 165 14.21 23.49 2.69
CA ILE A 165 14.12 22.36 3.64
C ILE A 165 14.02 22.95 5.05
N ARG A 166 12.81 23.33 5.46
CA ARG A 166 12.59 24.09 6.72
C ARG A 166 12.52 23.21 7.97
N LYS A 167 12.20 21.93 7.86
CA LYS A 167 12.07 21.01 9.02
C LYS A 167 12.87 19.75 8.74
N THR A 168 13.97 19.64 9.44
CA THR A 168 14.73 18.39 9.51
C THR A 168 14.28 17.64 10.75
N VAL A 169 14.01 16.37 10.60
CA VAL A 169 13.80 15.49 11.76
C VAL A 169 15.19 15.16 12.28
N PRO A 170 15.51 15.48 13.55
CA PRO A 170 16.81 15.12 14.11
C PRO A 170 16.95 13.58 14.14
N PRO A 171 18.17 13.05 14.03
CA PRO A 171 18.42 11.64 14.20
C PRO A 171 18.00 11.22 15.61
N PRO A 172 17.56 9.97 15.79
CA PRO A 172 17.22 9.47 17.11
C PRO A 172 18.49 9.41 17.99
N GLU A 173 18.34 9.76 19.26
CA GLU A 173 19.45 9.77 20.23
C GLU A 173 19.79 8.36 20.74
N SER A 174 18.99 7.36 20.37
CA SER A 174 19.18 5.97 20.83
C SER A 174 20.44 5.34 20.23
N PRO A 175 21.29 4.71 21.03
CA PRO A 175 22.45 3.95 20.54
C PRO A 175 22.05 2.69 19.74
N LEU A 176 20.80 2.22 19.88
CA LEU A 176 20.25 1.09 19.13
C LEU A 176 19.44 1.52 17.91
N ALA A 177 19.42 2.80 17.61
CA ALA A 177 18.80 3.30 16.38
C ALA A 177 19.68 2.98 15.16
N PRO A 178 19.08 2.65 14.02
CA PRO A 178 19.82 2.55 12.77
C PRO A 178 20.53 3.88 12.46
N LYS A 179 21.68 3.79 11.82
CA LYS A 179 22.44 4.99 11.45
C LYS A 179 21.75 5.73 10.30
N PRO A 180 21.78 7.08 10.28
CA PRO A 180 21.34 7.84 9.14
C PRO A 180 22.08 7.43 7.86
N VAL A 181 21.35 7.37 6.75
CA VAL A 181 21.84 6.89 5.47
C VAL A 181 22.53 8.01 4.71
N GLU A 182 23.77 7.80 4.32
CA GLU A 182 24.57 8.76 3.55
C GLU A 182 24.72 8.36 2.09
N THR A 183 24.74 7.04 1.81
CA THR A 183 24.87 6.50 0.45
C THR A 183 23.66 5.66 0.05
N PHE A 184 23.46 5.46 -1.27
CA PHE A 184 22.36 4.61 -1.74
C PHE A 184 22.49 3.14 -1.33
N LEU A 185 23.71 2.65 -1.12
CA LEU A 185 23.95 1.27 -0.67
C LEU A 185 23.49 1.05 0.77
N ASP A 186 23.63 2.06 1.62
CA ASP A 186 23.24 1.98 3.02
C ASP A 186 21.72 1.81 3.20
N LEU A 187 20.92 2.21 2.19
CA LEU A 187 19.45 2.00 2.20
C LEU A 187 19.07 0.53 2.42
N ARG A 188 19.89 -0.40 1.98
CA ARG A 188 19.58 -1.83 2.00
C ARG A 188 19.66 -2.46 3.39
N THR A 189 20.49 -1.92 4.26
CA THR A 189 20.77 -2.52 5.57
C THR A 189 19.55 -2.47 6.47
N ASP A 190 19.00 -1.28 6.68
CA ASP A 190 17.91 -1.07 7.62
C ASP A 190 16.67 -0.43 6.98
N VAL A 191 16.87 0.58 6.12
CA VAL A 191 15.78 1.44 5.63
C VAL A 191 14.82 0.69 4.72
N ILE A 192 15.32 -0.09 3.75
CA ILE A 192 14.46 -0.89 2.86
C ILE A 192 13.66 -1.93 3.65
N PRO A 193 14.27 -2.74 4.56
CA PRO A 193 13.51 -3.63 5.43
C PRO A 193 12.45 -2.91 6.26
N MET A 194 12.75 -1.73 6.81
CA MET A 194 11.77 -0.93 7.55
C MET A 194 10.59 -0.50 6.68
N PHE A 195 10.83 -0.05 5.44
CA PHE A 195 9.74 0.27 4.51
C PHE A 195 8.92 -0.95 4.14
N LEU A 196 9.55 -2.10 3.90
CA LEU A 196 8.85 -3.36 3.60
C LEU A 196 8.00 -3.84 4.77
N THR A 197 8.43 -3.59 6.00
CA THR A 197 7.66 -3.87 7.23
C THR A 197 6.47 -2.92 7.37
N LEU A 198 6.66 -1.62 7.07
CA LEU A 198 5.61 -0.61 7.10
C LEU A 198 4.53 -0.89 6.06
N GLY A 199 4.91 -1.33 4.85
CA GLY A 199 4.00 -1.69 3.78
C GLY A 199 3.06 -0.55 3.38
N PRO A 200 1.77 -0.85 3.14
CA PRO A 200 0.76 0.13 2.73
C PRO A 200 0.52 1.25 3.75
N SER A 201 0.91 1.04 5.01
CA SER A 201 0.73 2.02 6.10
C SER A 201 1.57 3.28 5.93
N LEU A 202 2.46 3.30 4.95
CA LEU A 202 3.13 4.53 4.50
C LEU A 202 2.14 5.63 4.06
N HIS A 203 0.87 5.29 3.80
CA HIS A 203 -0.17 6.28 3.50
C HIS A 203 -0.44 7.27 4.65
N PHE A 204 -0.07 6.96 5.88
CA PHE A 204 -0.17 7.88 7.01
C PHE A 204 0.81 9.07 6.90
N ASP A 205 1.87 8.92 6.07
CA ASP A 205 2.83 10.00 5.82
C ASP A 205 3.15 10.14 4.33
N PRO A 206 2.31 10.87 3.57
CA PRO A 206 2.55 11.10 2.14
C PRO A 206 3.84 11.87 1.84
N VAL A 207 4.34 12.66 2.82
CA VAL A 207 5.60 13.40 2.66
C VAL A 207 6.77 12.44 2.64
N LEU A 208 6.78 11.45 3.53
CA LEU A 208 7.79 10.39 3.54
C LEU A 208 7.75 9.59 2.24
N LEU A 209 6.55 9.25 1.74
CA LEU A 209 6.40 8.58 0.45
C LEU A 209 7.06 9.40 -0.68
N CYS A 210 6.77 10.69 -0.78
CA CYS A 210 7.40 11.55 -1.80
C CYS A 210 8.92 11.63 -1.66
N LYS A 211 9.45 11.69 -0.43
CA LYS A 211 10.90 11.62 -0.19
C LYS A 211 11.50 10.32 -0.67
N LEU A 212 10.88 9.19 -0.30
CA LEU A 212 11.30 7.86 -0.76
C LEU A 212 11.34 7.80 -2.29
N LEU A 213 10.28 8.20 -2.97
CA LEU A 213 10.21 8.18 -4.44
C LEU A 213 11.32 9.00 -5.09
N ARG A 214 11.66 10.17 -4.56
CA ARG A 214 12.74 11.00 -5.08
C ARG A 214 14.12 10.41 -4.85
N VAL A 215 14.34 9.80 -3.68
CA VAL A 215 15.57 9.06 -3.37
C VAL A 215 15.75 7.88 -4.30
N LEU A 216 14.69 7.06 -4.49
CA LEU A 216 14.74 5.90 -5.40
C LEU A 216 14.99 6.32 -6.85
N LYS A 217 14.35 7.41 -7.31
CA LYS A 217 14.60 7.95 -8.67
C LYS A 217 16.06 8.37 -8.84
N ALA A 218 16.63 9.08 -7.84
CA ALA A 218 18.02 9.48 -7.86
C ALA A 218 18.97 8.28 -7.84
N ALA A 219 18.65 7.25 -7.06
CA ALA A 219 19.43 6.02 -6.98
C ALA A 219 19.45 5.25 -8.31
N LEU A 220 18.30 5.08 -8.96
CA LEU A 220 18.20 4.44 -10.28
C LEU A 220 18.96 5.23 -11.35
N ALA A 221 18.88 6.57 -11.31
CA ALA A 221 19.63 7.42 -12.23
C ALA A 221 21.16 7.30 -12.01
N ALA A 222 21.62 7.25 -10.75
CA ALA A 222 23.02 7.04 -10.41
C ALA A 222 23.53 5.66 -10.83
N ALA A 223 22.69 4.63 -10.80
CA ALA A 223 22.97 3.29 -11.32
C ALA A 223 22.97 3.22 -12.86
N GLY A 224 22.70 4.32 -13.56
CA GLY A 224 22.66 4.37 -15.02
C GLY A 224 21.45 3.68 -15.66
N VAL A 225 20.41 3.43 -14.90
CA VAL A 225 19.16 2.84 -15.42
C VAL A 225 18.47 3.83 -16.35
N LYS A 226 18.23 3.41 -17.58
CA LYS A 226 17.50 4.19 -18.59
C LYS A 226 16.07 3.71 -18.73
N GLU A 227 15.19 4.60 -19.20
CA GLU A 227 13.79 4.25 -19.43
C GLU A 227 13.65 3.00 -20.31
N HIS A 228 12.84 2.06 -19.85
CA HIS A 228 12.51 0.80 -20.52
C HIS A 228 13.69 -0.17 -20.75
N GLN A 229 14.83 0.06 -20.14
CA GLN A 229 16.00 -0.81 -20.26
C GLN A 229 16.41 -1.39 -18.91
N PRO A 230 16.77 -2.69 -18.84
CA PRO A 230 17.38 -3.23 -17.62
C PRO A 230 18.78 -2.62 -17.42
N PRO A 231 19.29 -2.58 -16.18
CA PRO A 231 20.64 -2.10 -15.90
C PRO A 231 21.67 -3.01 -16.59
N THR A 232 22.79 -2.40 -17.00
CA THR A 232 23.90 -3.10 -17.69
C THR A 232 24.64 -4.04 -16.72
N ALA A 233 24.62 -3.75 -15.43
CA ALA A 233 25.17 -4.58 -14.36
C ALA A 233 24.02 -5.03 -13.43
N SER A 234 24.21 -6.19 -12.77
CA SER A 234 23.27 -6.66 -11.74
C SER A 234 23.29 -5.70 -10.56
N ASP A 235 22.42 -4.68 -10.59
CA ASP A 235 22.26 -3.75 -9.48
C ASP A 235 21.19 -4.27 -8.52
N SER A 236 21.63 -4.58 -7.32
CA SER A 236 20.74 -5.06 -6.27
C SER A 236 19.66 -4.05 -5.88
N LEU A 237 19.96 -2.74 -5.89
CA LEU A 237 19.01 -1.69 -5.58
C LEU A 237 17.87 -1.59 -6.63
N TYR A 238 18.15 -1.95 -7.88
CA TYR A 238 17.14 -2.08 -8.93
C TYR A 238 16.05 -3.09 -8.54
N TYR A 239 16.44 -4.25 -8.02
CA TYR A 239 15.51 -5.31 -7.58
C TYR A 239 14.85 -4.96 -6.25
N ASP A 240 15.58 -4.34 -5.33
CA ASP A 240 15.01 -3.86 -4.06
C ASP A 240 13.92 -2.81 -4.30
N THR A 241 14.11 -1.94 -5.30
CA THR A 241 13.09 -0.97 -5.72
C THR A 241 11.84 -1.65 -6.27
N ILE A 242 11.97 -2.76 -7.02
CA ILE A 242 10.82 -3.56 -7.47
C ILE A 242 10.02 -4.08 -6.26
N SER A 243 10.72 -4.60 -5.24
CA SER A 243 10.08 -5.07 -4.01
C SER A 243 9.35 -3.95 -3.25
N LEU A 244 9.95 -2.76 -3.20
CA LEU A 244 9.30 -1.56 -2.63
C LEU A 244 8.08 -1.12 -3.44
N LEU A 245 8.15 -1.14 -4.77
CA LEU A 245 7.01 -0.82 -5.63
C LEU A 245 5.84 -1.78 -5.40
N ASP A 246 6.14 -3.09 -5.29
CA ASP A 246 5.15 -4.14 -5.11
C ASP A 246 4.46 -4.10 -3.73
N VAL A 247 5.27 -4.05 -2.66
CA VAL A 247 4.78 -4.23 -1.28
C VAL A 247 4.35 -2.92 -0.63
N VAL A 248 4.98 -1.81 -1.00
CA VAL A 248 4.82 -0.53 -0.31
C VAL A 248 4.11 0.50 -1.19
N VAL A 249 4.71 0.85 -2.33
CA VAL A 249 4.34 2.07 -3.07
C VAL A 249 2.99 1.94 -3.78
N LEU A 250 2.78 0.89 -4.59
CA LEU A 250 1.50 0.68 -5.30
C LEU A 250 0.34 0.43 -4.33
N PRO A 251 0.49 -0.39 -3.27
CA PRO A 251 -0.56 -0.52 -2.27
C PRO A 251 -0.85 0.79 -1.54
N THR A 252 0.16 1.58 -1.19
CA THR A 252 -0.02 2.89 -0.56
C THR A 252 -0.84 3.83 -1.43
N LEU A 253 -0.60 3.85 -2.75
CA LEU A 253 -1.38 4.67 -3.69
C LEU A 253 -2.88 4.38 -3.59
N SER A 254 -3.26 3.13 -3.38
CA SER A 254 -4.66 2.73 -3.23
C SER A 254 -5.33 3.32 -1.99
N TYR A 255 -4.57 3.63 -0.94
CA TYR A 255 -5.07 4.29 0.27
C TYR A 255 -5.18 5.83 0.13
N LEU A 256 -4.47 6.43 -0.81
CA LEU A 256 -4.40 7.89 -0.99
C LEU A 256 -5.54 8.44 -1.86
N GLU A 257 -6.48 7.61 -2.27
CA GLU A 257 -7.59 7.98 -3.14
C GLU A 257 -7.11 8.67 -4.45
N ALA A 258 -7.75 9.76 -4.85
CA ALA A 258 -7.50 10.44 -6.11
C ALA A 258 -6.32 11.43 -6.02
N ASN A 259 -5.14 10.99 -5.63
CA ASN A 259 -3.93 11.82 -5.56
C ASN A 259 -3.10 11.71 -6.86
N CYS A 260 -3.38 12.60 -7.82
CA CYS A 260 -2.68 12.59 -9.11
C CYS A 260 -1.19 12.93 -8.99
N CYS A 261 -0.79 13.79 -8.06
CA CYS A 261 0.63 14.16 -7.91
C CYS A 261 1.48 12.96 -7.48
N VAL A 262 1.00 12.19 -6.52
CA VAL A 262 1.70 10.96 -6.08
C VAL A 262 1.70 9.92 -7.21
N SER A 263 0.61 9.76 -7.95
CA SER A 263 0.53 8.85 -9.09
C SER A 263 1.59 9.19 -10.15
N GLU A 264 1.81 10.47 -10.46
CA GLU A 264 2.84 10.91 -11.41
C GLU A 264 4.27 10.72 -10.86
N GLU A 265 4.51 10.96 -9.58
CA GLU A 265 5.80 10.67 -8.94
C GLU A 265 6.11 9.16 -9.02
N ILE A 266 5.12 8.30 -8.79
CA ILE A 266 5.26 6.84 -8.92
C ILE A 266 5.53 6.46 -10.37
N TRP A 267 4.79 7.04 -11.34
CA TRP A 267 5.01 6.78 -12.75
C TRP A 267 6.44 7.11 -13.19
N ASN A 268 7.02 8.20 -12.67
CA ASN A 268 8.39 8.57 -12.98
C ASN A 268 9.44 7.52 -12.59
N ILE A 269 9.10 6.60 -11.68
CA ILE A 269 9.96 5.46 -11.33
C ILE A 269 9.56 4.23 -12.13
N VAL A 270 8.27 3.92 -12.17
CA VAL A 270 7.75 2.71 -12.82
C VAL A 270 8.10 2.67 -14.31
N LYS A 271 8.04 3.81 -15.01
CA LYS A 271 8.40 3.90 -16.43
C LYS A 271 9.87 3.57 -16.74
N MET A 272 10.76 3.60 -15.76
CA MET A 272 12.16 3.19 -15.93
C MET A 272 12.31 1.67 -16.13
N TYR A 273 11.32 0.90 -15.72
CA TYR A 273 11.31 -0.55 -15.87
C TYR A 273 10.70 -0.98 -17.20
N PRO A 274 11.19 -2.10 -17.80
CA PRO A 274 10.59 -2.67 -19.01
C PRO A 274 9.15 -3.15 -18.72
N TYR A 275 8.33 -3.20 -19.79
CA TYR A 275 6.90 -3.51 -19.65
C TYR A 275 6.62 -4.85 -18.96
N GLN A 276 7.48 -5.84 -19.10
CA GLN A 276 7.34 -7.15 -18.46
C GLN A 276 7.30 -7.02 -16.93
N ILE A 277 8.20 -6.21 -16.36
CA ILE A 277 8.25 -5.95 -14.91
C ILE A 277 7.05 -5.11 -14.48
N ARG A 278 6.75 -4.02 -15.22
CA ARG A 278 5.60 -3.18 -14.92
C ARG A 278 4.30 -3.96 -14.89
N TYR A 279 4.05 -4.77 -15.90
CA TYR A 279 2.83 -5.56 -16.03
C TYR A 279 2.73 -6.67 -14.98
N ALA A 280 3.85 -7.28 -14.59
CA ALA A 280 3.90 -8.18 -13.44
C ALA A 280 3.52 -7.46 -12.14
N LEU A 281 4.05 -6.25 -11.89
CA LEU A 281 3.71 -5.44 -10.73
C LEU A 281 2.21 -5.07 -10.71
N TYR A 282 1.63 -4.65 -11.83
CA TYR A 282 0.20 -4.30 -11.92
C TYR A 282 -0.70 -5.52 -11.72
N SER A 283 -0.31 -6.67 -12.27
CA SER A 283 -1.03 -7.93 -12.07
C SER A 283 -1.03 -8.35 -10.59
N ARG A 284 0.13 -8.28 -9.91
CA ARG A 284 0.23 -8.55 -8.48
C ARG A 284 -0.56 -7.55 -7.65
N TRP A 285 -0.45 -6.25 -7.95
CA TRP A 285 -1.21 -5.20 -7.29
C TRP A 285 -2.71 -5.48 -7.36
N LYS A 286 -3.24 -5.79 -8.56
CA LYS A 286 -4.65 -6.12 -8.77
C LYS A 286 -5.07 -7.44 -8.11
N ASN A 287 -4.33 -8.53 -8.33
CA ASN A 287 -4.80 -9.88 -8.03
C ASN A 287 -4.39 -10.41 -6.65
N GLU A 288 -3.26 -9.91 -6.09
CA GLU A 288 -2.73 -10.40 -4.82
C GLU A 288 -2.89 -9.37 -3.70
N THR A 289 -2.40 -8.15 -3.90
CA THR A 289 -2.29 -7.13 -2.84
C THR A 289 -3.64 -6.74 -2.27
N PHE A 290 -4.64 -6.55 -3.12
CA PHE A 290 -6.01 -6.23 -2.69
C PHE A 290 -6.73 -7.36 -1.96
N LEU A 291 -6.15 -8.55 -1.83
CA LEU A 291 -6.73 -9.68 -1.10
C LEU A 291 -6.15 -9.85 0.31
N ASN A 292 -5.02 -9.21 0.59
CA ASN A 292 -4.23 -9.47 1.79
C ASN A 292 -4.43 -8.46 2.92
N HIS A 293 -5.06 -7.29 2.63
CA HIS A 293 -5.30 -6.24 3.61
C HIS A 293 -6.79 -5.95 3.73
N ALA A 294 -7.34 -5.96 4.93
CA ALA A 294 -8.78 -5.75 5.17
C ALA A 294 -9.29 -4.45 4.53
N LYS A 295 -8.57 -3.34 4.70
CA LYS A 295 -8.94 -2.05 4.11
C LYS A 295 -8.84 -2.04 2.58
N LEU A 296 -7.82 -2.68 1.99
CA LEU A 296 -7.71 -2.80 0.52
C LEU A 296 -8.84 -3.65 -0.07
N ILE A 297 -9.24 -4.71 0.61
CA ILE A 297 -10.41 -5.54 0.22
C ILE A 297 -11.66 -4.65 0.13
N ARG A 298 -11.90 -3.78 1.12
CA ARG A 298 -13.04 -2.85 1.13
C ARG A 298 -12.94 -1.83 0.00
N ILE A 299 -11.76 -1.19 -0.17
CA ILE A 299 -11.48 -0.25 -1.28
C ILE A 299 -11.77 -0.89 -2.63
N ARG A 300 -11.38 -2.16 -2.84
CA ARG A 300 -11.71 -2.92 -4.04
C ARG A 300 -13.22 -3.02 -4.27
N GLY A 301 -13.99 -3.42 -3.24
CA GLY A 301 -15.45 -3.53 -3.35
C GLY A 301 -16.11 -2.21 -3.69
N GLU A 302 -15.69 -1.14 -3.04
CA GLU A 302 -16.17 0.21 -3.33
C GLU A 302 -15.78 0.68 -4.75
N ALA A 303 -14.56 0.40 -5.19
CA ALA A 303 -14.11 0.72 -6.55
C ALA A 303 -14.95 -0.01 -7.60
N GLN A 304 -15.28 -1.28 -7.38
CA GLN A 304 -16.18 -2.04 -8.25
C GLN A 304 -17.60 -1.44 -8.29
N LYS A 305 -18.15 -1.05 -7.13
CA LYS A 305 -19.46 -0.36 -7.06
C LYS A 305 -19.42 1.00 -7.78
N LYS A 306 -18.36 1.80 -7.56
CA LYS A 306 -18.15 3.08 -8.25
C LYS A 306 -18.02 2.88 -9.76
N SER A 307 -17.27 1.86 -10.23
CA SER A 307 -17.14 1.53 -11.66
C SER A 307 -18.50 1.26 -12.30
N LYS A 308 -19.33 0.43 -11.67
CA LYS A 308 -20.71 0.15 -12.15
C LYS A 308 -21.54 1.44 -12.24
N THR A 309 -21.45 2.31 -11.23
CA THR A 309 -22.22 3.56 -11.19
C THR A 309 -21.75 4.56 -12.25
N ILE A 310 -20.43 4.66 -12.49
CA ILE A 310 -19.84 5.52 -13.51
C ILE A 310 -20.27 5.05 -14.90
N MET A 311 -20.13 3.75 -15.17
CA MET A 311 -20.43 3.21 -16.50
C MET A 311 -21.91 3.28 -16.87
N LYS A 312 -22.84 3.23 -15.92
CA LYS A 312 -24.26 3.49 -16.17
C LYS A 312 -24.56 4.90 -16.67
N ARG A 313 -23.66 5.85 -16.47
CA ARG A 313 -23.80 7.27 -16.86
C ARG A 313 -23.02 7.63 -18.12
N VAL A 314 -22.33 6.68 -18.74
CA VAL A 314 -21.54 6.93 -19.95
C VAL A 314 -22.46 7.16 -21.12
N SER A 315 -22.38 8.34 -21.72
CA SER A 315 -23.06 8.72 -22.96
C SER A 315 -22.23 9.76 -23.72
N LYS A 316 -22.55 10.03 -24.97
CA LYS A 316 -21.86 11.07 -25.76
C LYS A 316 -21.94 12.45 -25.11
N GLU A 317 -23.01 12.76 -24.39
CA GLU A 317 -23.23 14.05 -23.75
C GLU A 317 -22.47 14.21 -22.43
N THR A 318 -22.24 13.10 -21.71
CA THR A 318 -21.66 13.09 -20.37
C THR A 318 -20.15 12.81 -20.33
N VAL A 319 -19.51 12.64 -21.49
CA VAL A 319 -18.08 12.28 -21.63
C VAL A 319 -17.15 13.06 -20.71
N LYS A 320 -17.27 14.39 -20.63
CA LYS A 320 -16.39 15.22 -19.78
C LYS A 320 -16.58 14.94 -18.29
N GLN A 321 -17.82 14.80 -17.82
CA GLN A 321 -18.12 14.55 -16.41
C GLN A 321 -17.68 13.13 -16.02
N VAL A 322 -18.04 12.17 -16.83
CA VAL A 322 -17.69 10.76 -16.63
C VAL A 322 -16.18 10.56 -16.72
N GLY A 323 -15.50 11.17 -17.69
CA GLY A 323 -14.04 11.07 -17.84
C GLY A 323 -13.29 11.57 -16.62
N ARG A 324 -13.74 12.66 -15.97
CA ARG A 324 -13.16 13.13 -14.70
C ARG A 324 -13.36 12.14 -13.55
N LEU A 325 -14.49 11.47 -13.48
CA LEU A 325 -14.77 10.44 -12.48
C LEU A 325 -13.91 9.20 -12.73
N ILE A 326 -13.75 8.81 -13.99
CA ILE A 326 -12.85 7.74 -14.41
C ILE A 326 -11.40 8.08 -14.00
N GLY A 327 -10.92 9.28 -14.36
CA GLY A 327 -9.58 9.73 -13.96
C GLY A 327 -9.35 9.64 -12.46
N LYS A 328 -10.30 10.11 -11.64
CA LYS A 328 -10.20 10.00 -10.17
C LYS A 328 -10.13 8.55 -9.69
N LEU A 329 -10.95 7.66 -10.22
CA LEU A 329 -10.99 6.26 -9.81
C LEU A 329 -9.72 5.51 -10.21
N THR A 330 -9.21 5.77 -11.42
CA THR A 330 -8.04 5.09 -11.97
C THR A 330 -6.72 5.53 -11.36
N HIS A 331 -6.68 6.63 -10.59
CA HIS A 331 -5.48 6.97 -9.84
C HIS A 331 -5.12 5.95 -8.75
N TYR A 332 -6.10 5.32 -8.10
CA TYR A 332 -5.86 4.44 -6.96
C TYR A 332 -6.32 2.99 -7.19
N CYS A 333 -7.21 2.73 -8.14
CA CYS A 333 -7.75 1.41 -8.46
C CYS A 333 -7.94 1.19 -9.97
N PRO A 334 -6.90 1.39 -10.80
CA PRO A 334 -7.05 1.34 -12.26
C PRO A 334 -7.44 -0.07 -12.76
N GLY A 335 -6.80 -1.12 -12.28
CA GLY A 335 -7.00 -2.48 -12.77
C GLY A 335 -8.45 -2.95 -12.69
N TYR A 336 -9.12 -2.74 -11.56
CA TYR A 336 -10.53 -3.15 -11.38
C TYR A 336 -11.50 -2.37 -12.25
N PHE A 337 -11.22 -1.08 -12.48
CA PHE A 337 -12.03 -0.28 -13.39
C PHE A 337 -11.89 -0.80 -14.83
N PHE A 338 -10.68 -1.02 -15.29
CA PHE A 338 -10.44 -1.47 -16.67
C PHE A 338 -10.94 -2.89 -16.91
N ASP A 339 -10.79 -3.82 -15.99
CA ASP A 339 -11.38 -5.16 -16.11
C ASP A 339 -12.91 -5.09 -16.31
N TYR A 340 -13.57 -4.25 -15.52
CA TYR A 340 -15.01 -4.07 -15.65
C TYR A 340 -15.40 -3.45 -16.99
N VAL A 341 -14.69 -2.40 -17.41
CA VAL A 341 -14.94 -1.70 -18.69
C VAL A 341 -14.68 -2.62 -19.88
N LEU A 342 -13.58 -3.35 -19.88
CA LEU A 342 -13.24 -4.30 -20.95
C LEU A 342 -14.28 -5.43 -21.04
N GLY A 343 -14.79 -5.90 -19.91
CA GLY A 343 -15.90 -6.84 -19.89
C GLY A 343 -17.18 -6.30 -20.53
N LEU A 344 -17.50 -5.02 -20.29
CA LEU A 344 -18.66 -4.36 -20.92
C LEU A 344 -18.47 -4.16 -22.42
N ILE A 345 -17.29 -3.69 -22.86
CA ILE A 345 -16.96 -3.47 -24.27
C ILE A 345 -17.07 -4.75 -25.09
N GLN A 346 -16.63 -5.88 -24.52
CA GLN A 346 -16.75 -7.19 -25.17
C GLN A 346 -18.20 -7.62 -25.43
N THR A 347 -19.15 -7.02 -24.70
CA THR A 347 -20.58 -7.34 -24.80
C THR A 347 -21.35 -6.28 -25.56
N TYR A 348 -20.94 -5.00 -25.45
CA TYR A 348 -21.67 -3.83 -25.96
C TYR A 348 -20.77 -2.91 -26.80
N ASP A 349 -20.76 -3.11 -28.10
CA ASP A 349 -19.93 -2.34 -29.06
C ASP A 349 -20.21 -0.85 -29.06
N ASN A 350 -21.49 -0.47 -28.83
CA ASN A 350 -21.91 0.93 -28.80
C ASN A 350 -21.25 1.76 -27.69
N LEU A 351 -20.65 1.12 -26.70
CA LEU A 351 -19.92 1.81 -25.62
C LEU A 351 -18.50 2.21 -26.03
N ILE A 352 -17.93 1.65 -27.10
CA ILE A 352 -16.53 1.88 -27.49
C ILE A 352 -16.25 3.37 -27.68
N GLY A 353 -17.04 4.08 -28.50
CA GLY A 353 -16.84 5.51 -28.77
C GLY A 353 -16.87 6.37 -27.49
N PRO A 354 -17.99 6.38 -26.74
CA PRO A 354 -18.09 7.17 -25.51
C PRO A 354 -17.03 6.84 -24.46
N VAL A 355 -16.64 5.57 -24.33
CA VAL A 355 -15.58 5.16 -23.40
C VAL A 355 -14.23 5.72 -23.84
N VAL A 356 -13.83 5.52 -25.09
CA VAL A 356 -12.55 6.02 -25.63
C VAL A 356 -12.43 7.54 -25.45
N ASP A 357 -13.52 8.28 -25.73
CA ASP A 357 -13.55 9.73 -25.51
C ASP A 357 -13.41 10.12 -24.02
N SER A 358 -13.91 9.29 -23.11
CA SER A 358 -13.79 9.50 -21.67
C SER A 358 -12.39 9.23 -21.13
N LEU A 359 -11.58 8.41 -21.82
CA LEU A 359 -10.23 8.05 -21.41
C LEU A 359 -9.21 9.19 -21.55
N LYS A 360 -9.55 10.30 -22.20
CA LYS A 360 -8.70 11.50 -22.34
C LYS A 360 -8.23 12.11 -21.00
N PHE A 361 -8.87 11.73 -19.90
CA PHE A 361 -8.56 12.21 -18.55
C PHE A 361 -7.66 11.25 -17.75
N LEU A 362 -7.17 10.19 -18.38
CA LEU A 362 -6.27 9.23 -17.72
C LEU A 362 -4.86 9.81 -17.56
N SER A 363 -4.19 9.41 -16.45
CA SER A 363 -2.75 9.60 -16.29
C SER A 363 -1.97 8.61 -17.16
N SER A 364 -0.68 8.91 -17.42
CA SER A 364 0.21 8.02 -18.17
C SER A 364 0.29 6.61 -17.54
N MET A 365 0.37 6.55 -16.21
CA MET A 365 0.34 5.28 -15.49
C MET A 365 -0.97 4.51 -15.69
N SER A 366 -2.11 5.22 -15.69
CA SER A 366 -3.42 4.57 -15.93
C SER A 366 -3.52 4.01 -17.34
N TYR A 367 -2.96 4.68 -18.34
CA TYR A 367 -2.86 4.13 -19.70
C TYR A 367 -2.00 2.87 -19.77
N ASP A 368 -0.88 2.85 -19.05
CA ASP A 368 0.01 1.68 -18.99
C ASP A 368 -0.69 0.47 -18.34
N VAL A 369 -1.45 0.71 -17.25
CA VAL A 369 -2.29 -0.33 -16.62
C VAL A 369 -3.42 -0.80 -17.55
N LEU A 370 -4.02 0.11 -18.34
CA LEU A 370 -4.99 -0.29 -19.35
C LEU A 370 -4.36 -1.23 -20.39
N GLY A 371 -3.13 -0.96 -20.82
CA GLY A 371 -2.37 -1.83 -21.72
C GLY A 371 -2.18 -3.24 -21.12
N GLN A 372 -1.83 -3.33 -19.83
CA GLN A 372 -1.73 -4.61 -19.13
C GLN A 372 -3.07 -5.35 -19.09
N CYS A 373 -4.18 -4.68 -18.73
CA CYS A 373 -5.50 -5.29 -18.70
C CYS A 373 -5.98 -5.76 -20.08
N LEU A 374 -5.63 -5.02 -21.14
CA LEU A 374 -5.93 -5.43 -22.53
C LEU A 374 -5.19 -6.73 -22.89
N ILE A 375 -3.89 -6.80 -22.61
CA ILE A 375 -3.09 -8.02 -22.88
C ILE A 375 -3.64 -9.20 -22.09
N GLU A 376 -3.95 -9.01 -20.81
CA GLU A 376 -4.55 -10.04 -19.96
C GLU A 376 -5.89 -10.54 -20.52
N SER A 377 -6.75 -9.61 -20.96
CA SER A 377 -8.03 -9.96 -21.61
C SER A 377 -7.86 -10.72 -22.92
N LEU A 378 -6.85 -10.36 -23.72
CA LEU A 378 -6.53 -11.04 -24.98
C LEU A 378 -5.88 -12.42 -24.77
N ALA A 379 -5.14 -12.59 -23.67
CA ALA A 379 -4.47 -13.83 -23.30
C ALA A 379 -5.39 -14.85 -22.63
N SER A 380 -6.63 -14.45 -22.25
CA SER A 380 -7.58 -15.34 -21.59
C SER A 380 -7.81 -16.62 -22.39
N ALA A 381 -7.52 -17.76 -21.80
CA ALA A 381 -7.70 -19.08 -22.41
C ALA A 381 -9.15 -19.58 -22.35
N ASP A 382 -9.98 -18.98 -21.51
CA ASP A 382 -11.35 -19.43 -21.24
C ASP A 382 -12.34 -19.14 -22.38
N ARG A 383 -11.90 -18.37 -23.39
CA ARG A 383 -12.76 -17.93 -24.50
C ARG A 383 -12.24 -18.38 -25.86
N THR A 384 -13.13 -18.99 -26.63
CA THR A 384 -12.83 -19.35 -28.02
C THR A 384 -12.62 -18.09 -28.88
N ARG A 385 -11.52 -18.05 -29.62
CA ARG A 385 -11.18 -16.91 -30.51
C ARG A 385 -11.97 -16.91 -31.80
N LEU A 386 -12.41 -18.08 -32.24
CA LEU A 386 -13.24 -18.28 -33.42
C LEU A 386 -14.68 -18.59 -33.02
N LYS A 387 -15.65 -18.23 -33.85
CA LYS A 387 -17.04 -18.67 -33.73
C LYS A 387 -17.16 -20.18 -33.99
N HIS A 388 -18.35 -20.71 -33.82
CA HIS A 388 -18.67 -22.13 -34.08
C HIS A 388 -18.43 -22.58 -35.53
N ASP A 389 -18.40 -21.61 -36.48
CA ASP A 389 -18.07 -21.87 -37.89
C ASP A 389 -16.58 -22.11 -38.14
N HIS A 390 -15.72 -21.96 -37.13
CA HIS A 390 -14.26 -22.05 -37.20
C HIS A 390 -13.57 -21.12 -38.20
N MET A 391 -14.33 -20.19 -38.83
CA MET A 391 -13.84 -19.26 -39.85
C MET A 391 -13.92 -17.81 -39.38
N SER A 392 -14.96 -17.45 -38.66
CA SER A 392 -15.22 -16.08 -38.22
C SER A 392 -14.63 -15.79 -36.86
N ILE A 393 -14.08 -14.59 -36.70
CA ILE A 393 -13.56 -14.12 -35.40
C ILE A 393 -14.71 -13.94 -34.39
N SER A 394 -14.52 -14.33 -33.15
CA SER A 394 -15.49 -14.14 -32.07
C SER A 394 -15.80 -12.66 -31.85
N LEU A 395 -17.05 -12.32 -31.53
CA LEU A 395 -17.49 -10.93 -31.32
C LEU A 395 -16.68 -10.21 -30.25
N TRP A 396 -16.40 -10.87 -29.14
CA TRP A 396 -15.61 -10.28 -28.05
C TRP A 396 -14.22 -9.83 -28.49
N LEU A 397 -13.54 -10.63 -29.34
CA LEU A 397 -12.21 -10.31 -29.86
C LEU A 397 -12.30 -9.16 -30.89
N GLN A 398 -13.35 -9.15 -31.69
CA GLN A 398 -13.61 -8.08 -32.66
C GLN A 398 -13.86 -6.74 -31.96
N SER A 399 -14.65 -6.73 -30.88
CA SER A 399 -14.92 -5.54 -30.07
C SER A 399 -13.65 -5.02 -29.38
N LEU A 400 -12.83 -5.91 -28.82
CA LEU A 400 -11.53 -5.52 -28.23
C LEU A 400 -10.57 -4.96 -29.29
N ALA A 401 -10.47 -5.56 -30.46
CA ALA A 401 -9.64 -5.07 -31.55
C ALA A 401 -10.08 -3.67 -32.01
N THR A 402 -11.39 -3.46 -32.14
CA THR A 402 -11.98 -2.15 -32.48
C THR A 402 -11.66 -1.11 -31.41
N PHE A 403 -11.78 -1.48 -30.14
CA PHE A 403 -11.43 -0.61 -29.00
C PHE A 403 -9.95 -0.24 -29.01
N CYS A 404 -9.05 -1.21 -29.18
CA CYS A 404 -7.60 -0.97 -29.29
C CYS A 404 -7.27 0.01 -30.43
N GLY A 405 -7.87 -0.21 -31.62
CA GLY A 405 -7.68 0.68 -32.77
C GLY A 405 -8.18 2.11 -32.50
N ALA A 406 -9.33 2.25 -31.81
CA ALA A 406 -9.88 3.54 -31.46
C ALA A 406 -9.02 4.29 -30.43
N ILE A 407 -8.48 3.60 -29.41
CA ILE A 407 -7.53 4.18 -28.45
C ILE A 407 -6.28 4.65 -29.17
N PHE A 408 -5.65 3.79 -29.97
CA PHE A 408 -4.41 4.11 -30.68
C PHE A 408 -4.57 5.34 -31.57
N LYS A 409 -5.69 5.44 -32.29
CA LYS A 409 -6.01 6.61 -33.12
C LYS A 409 -6.12 7.89 -32.28
N ASN A 410 -6.77 7.83 -31.10
CA ASN A 410 -6.97 9.00 -30.25
C ASN A 410 -5.68 9.42 -29.49
N THR A 411 -4.81 8.48 -29.15
CA THR A 411 -3.52 8.79 -28.47
C THR A 411 -2.46 9.35 -29.41
N GLN A 412 -2.52 9.06 -30.70
CA GLN A 412 -1.61 9.67 -31.69
C GLN A 412 -1.99 11.10 -32.08
N LEU A 413 -3.21 11.54 -31.77
CA LEU A 413 -3.72 12.87 -32.10
C LEU A 413 -3.47 13.90 -30.99
N ASN A 414 -2.88 13.51 -29.87
CA ASN A 414 -2.47 14.33 -28.75
C ASN A 414 -0.98 14.17 -28.48
#